data_0524b80a9d1be149969b7c8229c6012a
#
_entry.id   0524b80a9d1be149969b7c8229c6012a
#
_cell.length_a   1.000
_cell.length_b   1.000
_cell.length_c   1.000
_cell.angle_alpha   90.00
_cell.angle_beta   90.00
_cell.angle_gamma   90.00
#
_symmetry.space_group_name_H-M   'P 1'
#
loop_
_entity.id
_entity.type
_entity.pdbx_description
1 polymer ?
#
loop_
_entity_poly.entity_id
_entity_poly.type
_entity_poly.pdbx_seq_one_letter_code
_entity_poly.pdbx_strand_id
1 'polypeptide(L)'
;FTRTSSKVIDDMDWGGVLRLNNSDLLESADGVLSFDGSGHTVTINGFPNNNITISNRADFARAALIMQHDSNDFVKYSGASRADMLAANISLSADVDISDTGLTGFMRDNDEGTFTGTLNGTSHKLTMTVGTENDKIVFHTHNGLFAKTSGAKISNLTLVSNFNIVGDNVSGGDACYIGSVSAYNSGALTIDKVTADVTASPSGAYTNFVGGLVGYVADATSEVSFTNSAVTANLTYNN
;
A
#
# COMPACT_ATOMS: atom_id res chain seq x y z
N PHE A 1 -11.83 26.64 -10.02
CA PHE A 1 -12.42 25.33 -10.33
C PHE A 1 -13.52 25.07 -9.33
N THR A 2 -14.76 25.24 -9.74
CA THR A 2 -15.86 24.74 -8.93
C THR A 2 -15.98 23.27 -9.26
N ARG A 3 -15.64 22.42 -8.33
CA ARG A 3 -15.73 20.99 -8.44
C ARG A 3 -17.15 20.57 -8.78
N THR A 4 -17.33 19.94 -9.92
CA THR A 4 -18.64 19.48 -10.38
C THR A 4 -18.78 17.96 -10.43
N SER A 5 -17.72 17.20 -10.18
CA SER A 5 -17.84 15.75 -9.97
C SER A 5 -16.54 15.12 -9.49
N SER A 6 -16.67 14.11 -8.64
CA SER A 6 -15.67 13.11 -8.30
C SER A 6 -15.01 12.46 -9.54
N LYS A 7 -15.68 12.48 -10.64
CA LYS A 7 -15.33 11.84 -11.89
C LYS A 7 -14.03 12.34 -12.53
N VAL A 8 -13.60 13.56 -12.21
CA VAL A 8 -12.37 14.13 -12.81
C VAL A 8 -11.10 13.45 -12.27
N ILE A 9 -11.13 12.97 -11.03
CA ILE A 9 -9.99 12.23 -10.45
C ILE A 9 -10.06 10.76 -10.86
N ASP A 10 -11.27 10.20 -10.99
CA ASP A 10 -11.47 8.82 -11.45
C ASP A 10 -11.12 8.63 -12.93
N ASP A 11 -11.30 9.67 -13.77
CA ASP A 11 -11.03 9.63 -15.20
C ASP A 11 -9.60 10.07 -15.56
N MET A 12 -8.81 10.59 -14.62
CA MET A 12 -7.40 10.90 -14.86
C MET A 12 -6.62 9.58 -14.89
N ASP A 13 -6.16 9.21 -16.07
CA ASP A 13 -5.22 8.11 -16.25
C ASP A 13 -3.85 8.51 -15.68
N TRP A 14 -3.66 8.22 -14.42
CA TRP A 14 -2.41 8.41 -13.70
C TRP A 14 -1.37 7.34 -14.06
N GLY A 15 -1.41 6.82 -15.29
CA GLY A 15 -0.57 5.70 -15.70
C GLY A 15 -0.98 4.37 -15.06
N GLY A 16 -2.28 4.19 -14.82
CA GLY A 16 -2.81 3.00 -14.15
C GLY A 16 -2.78 3.04 -12.62
N VAL A 17 -2.53 4.18 -12.04
CA VAL A 17 -1.96 4.35 -10.73
C VAL A 17 -2.96 4.61 -9.62
N LEU A 18 -3.95 5.40 -9.83
CA LEU A 18 -4.89 5.74 -8.77
C LEU A 18 -6.32 5.80 -9.30
N ARG A 19 -7.00 4.68 -9.25
CA ARG A 19 -8.45 4.67 -9.19
C ARG A 19 -8.83 4.71 -7.73
N LEU A 20 -8.98 5.90 -7.18
CA LEU A 20 -9.72 6.08 -5.96
C LEU A 20 -11.19 5.92 -6.32
N ASN A 21 -11.74 4.73 -6.16
CA ASN A 21 -13.16 4.46 -6.35
C ASN A 21 -14.04 5.24 -5.38
N ASN A 22 -13.43 5.93 -4.43
CA ASN A 22 -14.09 6.76 -3.45
C ASN A 22 -13.38 8.11 -3.33
N SER A 23 -13.85 9.08 -4.11
CA SER A 23 -13.37 10.47 -4.07
C SER A 23 -13.46 11.11 -2.68
N ASP A 24 -14.30 10.60 -1.81
CA ASP A 24 -14.49 11.11 -0.45
C ASP A 24 -13.19 11.04 0.39
N LEU A 25 -12.28 10.15 0.04
CA LEU A 25 -10.99 10.03 0.72
C LEU A 25 -10.11 11.26 0.60
N LEU A 26 -10.12 11.88 -0.57
CA LEU A 26 -9.33 13.08 -0.83
C LEU A 26 -10.11 14.36 -0.59
N GLU A 27 -11.45 14.26 -0.61
CA GLU A 27 -12.35 15.37 -0.36
C GLU A 27 -12.51 15.72 1.10
N SER A 28 -12.59 14.71 1.95
CA SER A 28 -12.78 14.90 3.39
C SER A 28 -11.53 15.42 4.09
N ALA A 29 -10.38 15.43 3.42
CA ALA A 29 -9.14 15.93 3.95
C ALA A 29 -8.88 17.33 3.42
N ASP A 30 -9.40 18.33 4.10
CA ASP A 30 -9.05 19.73 3.84
C ASP A 30 -7.54 19.88 3.69
N GLY A 31 -7.10 20.31 2.51
CA GLY A 31 -5.71 20.61 2.22
C GLY A 31 -4.87 19.42 1.72
N VAL A 32 -5.44 18.26 1.39
CA VAL A 32 -4.66 17.16 0.78
C VAL A 32 -4.32 17.47 -0.67
N LEU A 33 -5.25 18.02 -1.44
CA LEU A 33 -5.02 18.41 -2.83
C LEU A 33 -5.13 19.92 -3.01
N SER A 34 -4.24 20.45 -3.82
CA SER A 34 -4.38 21.81 -4.36
C SER A 34 -4.18 21.80 -5.87
N PHE A 35 -4.93 22.66 -6.56
CA PHE A 35 -4.88 22.81 -8.00
C PHE A 35 -4.28 24.18 -8.32
N ASP A 36 -3.40 24.23 -9.30
CA ASP A 36 -2.97 25.52 -9.84
C ASP A 36 -4.11 26.21 -10.62
N GLY A 37 -4.04 27.52 -10.77
CA GLY A 37 -5.06 28.28 -11.47
C GLY A 37 -5.17 27.97 -12.97
N SER A 38 -4.24 27.21 -13.54
CA SER A 38 -4.23 26.77 -14.93
C SER A 38 -5.02 25.46 -15.12
N GLY A 39 -5.27 24.74 -14.02
CA GLY A 39 -6.01 23.48 -14.02
C GLY A 39 -5.25 22.28 -14.57
N HIS A 40 -3.92 22.39 -14.73
CA HIS A 40 -3.10 21.33 -15.31
C HIS A 40 -2.21 20.64 -14.28
N THR A 41 -1.96 21.25 -13.13
CA THR A 41 -1.09 20.68 -12.10
C THR A 41 -1.88 20.43 -10.81
N VAL A 42 -1.76 19.23 -10.29
CA VAL A 42 -2.27 18.87 -8.96
C VAL A 42 -1.10 18.81 -8.00
N THR A 43 -1.21 19.50 -6.88
CA THR A 43 -0.25 19.38 -5.79
C THR A 43 -0.88 18.57 -4.66
N ILE A 44 -0.23 17.48 -4.30
CA ILE A 44 -0.57 16.70 -3.12
C ILE A 44 0.23 17.31 -1.96
N ASN A 45 -0.50 17.81 -0.96
CA ASN A 45 0.12 18.33 0.25
C ASN A 45 0.65 17.16 1.07
N GLY A 46 1.95 16.94 1.00
CA GLY A 46 2.64 15.86 1.66
C GLY A 46 2.91 16.13 3.14
N PHE A 47 3.85 15.41 3.67
CA PHE A 47 4.29 15.54 5.05
C PHE A 47 5.49 16.46 5.11
N PRO A 48 5.66 17.26 6.19
CA PRO A 48 6.74 18.24 6.28
C PRO A 48 8.14 17.61 6.33
N ASN A 49 8.23 16.34 6.72
CA ASN A 49 9.45 15.54 6.80
C ASN A 49 9.10 14.05 6.77
N ASN A 50 10.09 13.18 6.98
CA ASN A 50 9.93 11.74 6.97
C ASN A 50 9.47 11.12 8.30
N ASN A 51 9.05 11.92 9.29
CA ASN A 51 8.36 11.42 10.48
C ASN A 51 6.85 11.64 10.31
N ILE A 52 6.14 10.57 10.06
CA ILE A 52 4.76 10.60 9.59
C ILE A 52 3.84 10.05 10.66
N THR A 53 2.78 10.77 10.95
CA THR A 53 1.69 10.26 11.78
C THR A 53 0.46 10.05 10.90
N ILE A 54 -0.05 8.84 10.90
CA ILE A 54 -1.28 8.45 10.22
C ILE A 54 -2.40 8.39 11.26
N SER A 55 -3.35 9.30 11.14
CA SER A 55 -4.46 9.44 12.10
C SER A 55 -5.79 8.96 11.50
N ASN A 56 -5.85 8.80 10.19
CA ASN A 56 -7.05 8.46 9.45
C ASN A 56 -6.72 7.95 8.05
N ARG A 57 -7.76 7.53 7.30
CA ARG A 57 -7.61 7.02 5.93
C ARG A 57 -7.09 8.05 4.93
N ALA A 58 -7.33 9.34 5.13
CA ALA A 58 -6.81 10.39 4.24
C ALA A 58 -5.30 10.58 4.40
N ASP A 59 -4.78 10.54 5.63
CA ASP A 59 -3.33 10.52 5.87
C ASP A 59 -2.68 9.29 5.24
N PHE A 60 -3.34 8.11 5.35
CA PHE A 60 -2.86 6.90 4.72
C PHE A 60 -2.82 7.03 3.19
N ALA A 61 -3.91 7.50 2.58
CA ALA A 61 -4.01 7.69 1.13
C ALA A 61 -2.93 8.67 0.62
N ARG A 62 -2.72 9.77 1.33
CA ARG A 62 -1.68 10.75 1.01
C ARG A 62 -0.28 10.15 1.05
N ALA A 63 0.02 9.37 2.09
CA ALA A 63 1.31 8.68 2.21
C ALA A 63 1.50 7.65 1.10
N ALA A 64 0.47 6.85 0.82
CA ALA A 64 0.47 5.86 -0.25
C ALA A 64 0.71 6.50 -1.62
N LEU A 65 0.02 7.59 -1.93
CA LEU A 65 0.20 8.34 -3.18
C LEU A 65 1.65 8.77 -3.42
N ILE A 66 2.27 9.35 -2.41
CA ILE A 66 3.65 9.84 -2.51
C ILE A 66 4.63 8.67 -2.64
N MET A 67 4.38 7.55 -1.96
CA MET A 67 5.24 6.35 -2.08
C MET A 67 5.12 5.66 -3.43
N GLN A 68 3.94 5.68 -4.03
CA GLN A 68 3.66 5.00 -5.29
C GLN A 68 4.18 5.76 -6.51
N HIS A 69 4.27 7.08 -6.43
CA HIS A 69 4.54 7.92 -7.62
C HIS A 69 5.61 8.96 -7.39
N ASP A 70 6.44 9.15 -8.41
CA ASP A 70 7.31 10.31 -8.51
C ASP A 70 6.53 11.55 -8.97
N SER A 71 7.00 12.73 -8.55
CA SER A 71 6.50 13.99 -9.12
C SER A 71 6.73 14.03 -10.63
N ASN A 72 5.77 14.53 -11.35
CA ASN A 72 5.83 14.74 -12.80
C ASN A 72 5.26 16.11 -13.17
N ASP A 73 5.05 16.38 -14.46
CA ASP A 73 4.56 17.68 -14.91
C ASP A 73 3.13 17.98 -14.45
N PHE A 74 2.35 16.95 -14.12
CA PHE A 74 0.94 17.06 -13.75
C PHE A 74 0.72 16.88 -12.25
N VAL A 75 1.60 16.14 -11.56
CA VAL A 75 1.50 15.85 -10.14
C VAL A 75 2.75 16.29 -9.42
N LYS A 76 2.57 17.19 -8.47
CA LYS A 76 3.63 17.68 -7.57
C LYS A 76 3.34 17.25 -6.15
N TYR A 77 4.37 17.11 -5.37
CA TYR A 77 4.26 16.90 -3.92
C TYR A 77 4.88 18.08 -3.20
N SER A 78 4.23 18.54 -2.14
CA SER A 78 4.85 19.45 -1.18
C SER A 78 5.41 18.65 0.00
N GLY A 79 6.48 19.13 0.61
CA GLY A 79 7.11 18.46 1.77
C GLY A 79 8.03 17.31 1.38
N ALA A 80 7.93 16.18 2.11
CA ALA A 80 8.80 15.03 1.92
C ALA A 80 8.70 14.45 0.49
N SER A 81 9.84 14.14 -0.09
CA SER A 81 9.93 13.48 -1.39
C SER A 81 9.52 12.01 -1.31
N ARG A 82 9.33 11.36 -2.46
CA ARG A 82 9.10 9.92 -2.50
C ARG A 82 10.23 9.13 -1.83
N ALA A 83 11.48 9.52 -2.06
CA ALA A 83 12.63 8.87 -1.44
C ALA A 83 12.60 9.02 0.10
N ASP A 84 12.23 10.21 0.61
CA ASP A 84 12.04 10.41 2.04
C ASP A 84 10.91 9.54 2.59
N MET A 85 9.81 9.38 1.84
CA MET A 85 8.68 8.55 2.22
C MET A 85 9.00 7.06 2.23
N LEU A 86 9.81 6.56 1.28
CA LEU A 86 10.28 5.18 1.26
C LEU A 86 11.23 4.84 2.43
N ALA A 87 11.84 5.84 3.05
CA ALA A 87 12.67 5.71 4.24
C ALA A 87 12.01 6.29 5.51
N ALA A 88 10.71 6.52 5.49
CA ALA A 88 10.01 7.24 6.55
C ALA A 88 9.90 6.45 7.86
N ASN A 89 9.76 7.22 8.95
CA ASN A 89 9.31 6.72 10.24
C ASN A 89 7.81 6.97 10.35
N ILE A 90 7.02 5.94 10.15
CA ILE A 90 5.56 6.00 10.18
C ILE A 90 5.04 5.54 11.54
N SER A 91 4.10 6.28 12.11
CA SER A 91 3.35 5.86 13.29
C SER A 91 1.84 5.96 13.05
N LEU A 92 1.07 5.02 13.58
CA LEU A 92 -0.38 5.17 13.66
C LEU A 92 -0.74 5.85 14.97
N SER A 93 -1.68 6.79 14.93
CA SER A 93 -2.25 7.42 16.12
C SER A 93 -3.74 7.07 16.33
N ALA A 94 -4.31 6.30 15.42
CA ALA A 94 -5.66 5.76 15.50
C ALA A 94 -5.76 4.47 14.68
N ASP A 95 -6.85 3.74 14.85
CA ASP A 95 -7.21 2.65 13.95
C ASP A 95 -7.57 3.21 12.57
N VAL A 96 -7.08 2.55 11.53
CA VAL A 96 -7.28 2.98 10.14
C VAL A 96 -7.88 1.84 9.33
N ASP A 97 -8.98 2.11 8.67
CA ASP A 97 -9.65 1.16 7.77
C ASP A 97 -9.65 1.72 6.34
N ILE A 98 -8.94 1.03 5.44
CA ILE A 98 -8.85 1.37 4.02
C ILE A 98 -9.52 0.32 3.13
N SER A 99 -10.29 -0.60 3.69
CA SER A 99 -10.83 -1.76 2.99
C SER A 99 -11.79 -1.43 1.84
N ASP A 100 -12.46 -0.29 1.89
CA ASP A 100 -13.43 0.19 0.89
C ASP A 100 -12.88 1.31 -0.01
N THR A 101 -11.58 1.60 0.05
CA THR A 101 -11.00 2.77 -0.59
C THR A 101 -10.37 2.49 -1.96
N GLY A 102 -10.22 1.23 -2.32
CA GLY A 102 -9.41 0.81 -3.48
C GLY A 102 -7.90 0.89 -3.25
N LEU A 103 -7.44 1.38 -2.10
CA LEU A 103 -6.03 1.33 -1.74
C LEU A 103 -5.64 -0.09 -1.34
N THR A 104 -4.51 -0.56 -1.85
CA THR A 104 -4.03 -1.92 -1.63
C THR A 104 -2.89 -2.00 -0.62
N GLY A 105 -2.53 -0.89 -0.01
CA GLY A 105 -1.42 -0.72 0.92
C GLY A 105 -0.73 0.62 0.69
N PHE A 106 0.40 0.84 1.33
CA PHE A 106 1.26 2.00 1.03
C PHE A 106 1.92 1.86 -0.35
N MET A 107 2.22 0.64 -0.75
CA MET A 107 2.83 0.31 -2.03
C MET A 107 2.15 -0.93 -2.59
N ARG A 108 2.00 -0.99 -3.90
CA ARG A 108 1.19 -2.02 -4.56
C ARG A 108 1.90 -2.81 -5.64
N ASP A 109 3.08 -2.39 -6.09
CA ASP A 109 3.81 -3.06 -7.17
C ASP A 109 5.32 -2.94 -7.02
N ASN A 110 6.04 -3.78 -7.76
CA ASN A 110 7.50 -3.89 -7.70
C ASN A 110 8.23 -2.60 -8.13
N ASP A 111 7.66 -1.88 -9.08
CA ASP A 111 8.30 -0.69 -9.67
C ASP A 111 8.17 0.57 -8.79
N GLU A 112 7.38 0.49 -7.73
CA GLU A 112 7.17 1.61 -6.81
C GLU A 112 8.34 1.88 -5.86
N GLY A 113 9.36 1.04 -5.88
CA GLY A 113 10.54 1.16 -5.03
C GLY A 113 10.53 0.19 -3.86
N THR A 114 11.39 0.44 -2.87
CA THR A 114 11.58 -0.44 -1.71
C THR A 114 11.43 0.35 -0.43
N PHE A 115 10.55 -0.08 0.46
CA PHE A 115 10.42 0.52 1.78
C PHE A 115 11.57 0.08 2.68
N THR A 116 12.29 1.06 3.23
CA THR A 116 13.46 0.85 4.10
C THR A 116 13.29 1.46 5.50
N GLY A 117 12.15 2.09 5.73
CA GLY A 117 11.85 2.85 6.93
C GLY A 117 11.31 2.00 8.09
N THR A 118 10.58 2.67 8.97
CA THR A 118 9.93 2.02 10.11
C THR A 118 8.42 2.28 10.09
N LEU A 119 7.64 1.29 10.52
CA LEU A 119 6.22 1.45 10.82
C LEU A 119 5.96 0.99 12.26
N ASN A 120 5.53 1.90 13.11
CA ASN A 120 5.07 1.58 14.44
C ASN A 120 3.54 1.75 14.52
N GLY A 121 2.82 0.67 14.65
CA GLY A 121 1.35 0.69 14.79
C GLY A 121 0.86 1.29 16.11
N THR A 122 1.75 1.49 17.10
CA THR A 122 1.39 2.00 18.44
C THR A 122 0.19 1.28 19.09
N SER A 123 0.07 -0.02 18.79
CA SER A 123 -1.04 -0.91 19.17
C SER A 123 -2.38 -0.62 18.48
N HIS A 124 -2.38 0.20 17.44
CA HIS A 124 -3.56 0.43 16.61
C HIS A 124 -3.72 -0.64 15.54
N LYS A 125 -4.92 -0.68 14.98
CA LYS A 125 -5.31 -1.62 13.92
C LYS A 125 -5.31 -0.93 12.55
N LEU A 126 -4.79 -1.64 11.55
CA LEU A 126 -4.93 -1.30 10.15
C LEU A 126 -5.74 -2.40 9.44
N THR A 127 -6.81 -2.03 8.77
CA THR A 127 -7.62 -2.93 7.96
C THR A 127 -7.48 -2.58 6.49
N MET A 128 -7.21 -3.59 5.65
CA MET A 128 -7.12 -3.42 4.21
C MET A 128 -7.76 -4.58 3.45
N THR A 129 -8.30 -4.27 2.27
CA THR A 129 -8.81 -5.25 1.31
C THR A 129 -8.21 -4.97 -0.06
N VAL A 130 -7.59 -5.99 -0.64
CA VAL A 130 -7.00 -5.93 -1.98
C VAL A 130 -7.90 -6.74 -2.91
N GLY A 131 -8.52 -6.06 -3.86
CA GLY A 131 -9.47 -6.66 -4.78
C GLY A 131 -10.84 -6.97 -4.15
N THR A 132 -11.88 -6.84 -4.94
CA THR A 132 -13.23 -7.28 -4.60
C THR A 132 -13.73 -8.23 -5.67
N GLU A 133 -14.73 -9.07 -5.37
CA GLU A 133 -15.34 -9.96 -6.38
C GLU A 133 -15.86 -9.22 -7.61
N ASN A 134 -16.22 -7.95 -7.45
CA ASN A 134 -16.82 -7.11 -8.49
C ASN A 134 -15.84 -6.11 -9.13
N ASP A 135 -14.71 -5.85 -8.49
CA ASP A 135 -13.67 -4.97 -8.99
C ASP A 135 -12.40 -5.79 -9.15
N LYS A 136 -12.27 -6.40 -10.31
CA LYS A 136 -11.09 -7.16 -10.71
C LYS A 136 -9.95 -6.17 -10.87
N ILE A 137 -9.28 -5.88 -9.77
CA ILE A 137 -8.10 -5.03 -9.79
C ILE A 137 -7.12 -5.64 -10.78
N VAL A 138 -6.68 -4.79 -11.70
CA VAL A 138 -5.58 -5.08 -12.60
C VAL A 138 -4.45 -5.68 -11.77
N PHE A 139 -4.04 -6.84 -12.14
CA PHE A 139 -3.07 -7.68 -11.49
C PHE A 139 -1.83 -6.90 -11.02
N HIS A 140 -1.57 -6.95 -9.74
CA HIS A 140 -0.31 -6.51 -9.17
C HIS A 140 0.52 -7.72 -8.80
N THR A 141 1.77 -7.71 -9.18
CA THR A 141 2.69 -8.82 -8.87
C THR A 141 3.05 -8.87 -7.39
N HIS A 142 2.94 -7.77 -6.68
CA HIS A 142 3.33 -7.63 -5.28
C HIS A 142 2.18 -7.05 -4.45
N ASN A 143 1.60 -7.85 -3.59
CA ASN A 143 0.41 -7.49 -2.81
C ASN A 143 0.68 -7.59 -1.31
N GLY A 144 0.61 -6.46 -0.62
CA GLY A 144 0.86 -6.35 0.81
C GLY A 144 0.75 -4.90 1.27
N LEU A 145 0.94 -4.67 2.56
CA LEU A 145 1.03 -3.30 3.07
C LEU A 145 2.19 -2.55 2.39
N PHE A 146 3.29 -3.25 2.18
CA PHE A 146 4.39 -2.82 1.33
C PHE A 146 4.62 -3.86 0.23
N ALA A 147 4.69 -3.43 -1.03
CA ALA A 147 5.02 -4.31 -2.14
C ALA A 147 6.42 -4.90 -1.96
N LYS A 148 7.38 -4.08 -1.54
CA LYS A 148 8.77 -4.49 -1.36
C LYS A 148 9.41 -3.85 -0.14
N THR A 149 10.17 -4.64 0.62
CA THR A 149 10.92 -4.17 1.80
C THR A 149 12.39 -4.58 1.75
N SER A 150 13.26 -3.75 2.38
CA SER A 150 14.67 -4.07 2.63
C SER A 150 15.20 -3.18 3.76
N GLY A 151 15.66 -3.73 4.85
CA GLY A 151 16.10 -2.97 6.02
C GLY A 151 14.95 -2.41 6.89
N ALA A 152 13.71 -2.77 6.61
CA ALA A 152 12.53 -2.21 7.26
C ALA A 152 12.28 -2.79 8.66
N LYS A 153 11.57 -2.01 9.50
CA LYS A 153 11.11 -2.45 10.84
C LYS A 153 9.64 -2.15 11.01
N ILE A 154 8.86 -3.19 11.30
CA ILE A 154 7.41 -3.09 11.51
C ILE A 154 7.11 -3.56 12.93
N SER A 155 6.38 -2.76 13.71
CA SER A 155 6.16 -3.10 15.11
C SER A 155 4.81 -2.63 15.66
N ASN A 156 4.37 -3.27 16.75
CA ASN A 156 3.20 -2.89 17.55
C ASN A 156 1.94 -2.66 16.71
N LEU A 157 1.64 -3.55 15.77
CA LEU A 157 0.57 -3.39 14.79
C LEU A 157 -0.40 -4.57 14.84
N THR A 158 -1.71 -4.29 14.82
CA THR A 158 -2.73 -5.26 14.45
C THR A 158 -3.10 -5.04 12.99
N LEU A 159 -2.94 -6.06 12.15
CA LEU A 159 -3.18 -5.98 10.71
C LEU A 159 -4.28 -6.96 10.31
N VAL A 160 -5.33 -6.45 9.70
CA VAL A 160 -6.39 -7.27 9.10
C VAL A 160 -6.33 -7.09 7.59
N SER A 161 -6.05 -8.18 6.88
CA SER A 161 -5.79 -8.14 5.45
C SER A 161 -6.64 -9.16 4.70
N ASN A 162 -7.35 -8.70 3.69
CA ASN A 162 -8.14 -9.54 2.80
C ASN A 162 -7.66 -9.38 1.35
N PHE A 163 -7.13 -10.45 0.76
CA PHE A 163 -6.60 -10.48 -0.59
C PHE A 163 -7.50 -11.31 -1.50
N ASN A 164 -8.34 -10.65 -2.28
CA ASN A 164 -9.15 -11.23 -3.35
C ASN A 164 -8.47 -10.95 -4.69
N ILE A 165 -7.50 -11.77 -5.07
CA ILE A 165 -6.69 -11.54 -6.25
C ILE A 165 -7.10 -12.52 -7.33
N VAL A 166 -7.62 -11.99 -8.43
CA VAL A 166 -7.94 -12.78 -9.63
C VAL A 166 -6.85 -12.55 -10.65
N GLY A 167 -6.07 -13.59 -10.87
CA GLY A 167 -4.98 -13.57 -11.86
C GLY A 167 -5.46 -13.89 -13.26
N ASP A 168 -6.16 -12.97 -13.93
CA ASP A 168 -6.43 -13.07 -15.36
C ASP A 168 -5.41 -12.25 -16.16
N ASN A 169 -4.64 -12.92 -17.01
CA ASN A 169 -3.82 -12.33 -18.07
C ASN A 169 -2.51 -11.60 -17.71
N VAL A 170 -1.68 -12.17 -16.87
CA VAL A 170 -0.27 -11.77 -16.95
C VAL A 170 0.41 -12.60 -18.04
N SER A 171 0.66 -11.97 -19.16
CA SER A 171 1.50 -12.55 -20.20
C SER A 171 2.95 -12.46 -19.74
N GLY A 172 3.60 -13.59 -19.49
CA GLY A 172 5.04 -13.58 -19.29
C GLY A 172 5.60 -14.44 -18.16
N GLY A 173 4.76 -15.15 -17.41
CA GLY A 173 5.25 -16.05 -16.37
C GLY A 173 5.67 -15.34 -15.07
N ASP A 174 5.17 -14.14 -14.83
CA ASP A 174 5.46 -13.41 -13.61
C ASP A 174 4.80 -14.08 -12.39
N ALA A 175 5.49 -14.08 -11.27
CA ALA A 175 4.98 -14.60 -10.03
C ALA A 175 4.16 -13.55 -9.29
N CYS A 176 3.10 -13.99 -8.59
CA CYS A 176 2.35 -13.18 -7.66
C CYS A 176 2.84 -13.42 -6.24
N TYR A 177 3.21 -12.36 -5.55
CA TYR A 177 3.66 -12.38 -4.17
C TYR A 177 2.61 -11.74 -3.27
N ILE A 178 2.19 -12.44 -2.22
CA ILE A 178 1.17 -11.98 -1.28
C ILE A 178 1.70 -12.15 0.13
N GLY A 179 1.78 -11.04 0.87
CA GLY A 179 2.13 -11.05 2.29
C GLY A 179 1.54 -9.83 2.98
N SER A 180 0.87 -10.00 4.12
CA SER A 180 0.14 -8.91 4.75
C SER A 180 1.02 -7.70 5.11
N VAL A 181 2.26 -7.92 5.52
CA VAL A 181 3.23 -6.85 5.78
C VAL A 181 4.03 -6.53 4.52
N SER A 182 4.67 -7.54 3.94
CA SER A 182 5.53 -7.37 2.77
C SER A 182 5.28 -8.47 1.75
N ALA A 183 4.99 -8.09 0.52
CA ALA A 183 4.87 -9.07 -0.55
C ALA A 183 6.23 -9.70 -0.88
N TYR A 184 7.28 -8.88 -0.95
CA TYR A 184 8.63 -9.29 -1.32
C TYR A 184 9.67 -8.63 -0.43
N ASN A 185 10.53 -9.40 0.20
CA ASN A 185 11.65 -8.88 1.00
C ASN A 185 12.99 -9.19 0.37
N SER A 186 13.83 -8.18 0.17
CA SER A 186 15.16 -8.29 -0.45
C SER A 186 16.32 -7.91 0.49
N GLY A 187 16.10 -7.90 1.80
CA GLY A 187 17.12 -7.54 2.78
C GLY A 187 16.67 -7.89 4.20
N ALA A 188 17.20 -7.20 5.19
CA ALA A 188 16.74 -7.37 6.56
C ALA A 188 15.31 -6.85 6.73
N LEU A 189 14.47 -7.60 7.45
CA LEU A 189 13.12 -7.17 7.85
C LEU A 189 12.89 -7.60 9.29
N THR A 190 12.58 -6.65 10.15
CA THR A 190 12.20 -6.95 11.54
C THR A 190 10.71 -6.75 11.74
N ILE A 191 10.03 -7.76 12.28
CA ILE A 191 8.62 -7.73 12.61
C ILE A 191 8.49 -8.06 14.10
N ASP A 192 8.11 -7.08 14.94
CA ASP A 192 7.98 -7.25 16.38
C ASP A 192 6.61 -6.82 16.89
N LYS A 193 5.95 -7.68 17.66
CA LYS A 193 4.60 -7.43 18.22
C LYS A 193 3.58 -7.08 17.14
N VAL A 194 3.59 -7.82 16.04
CA VAL A 194 2.60 -7.72 14.97
C VAL A 194 1.65 -8.90 15.07
N THR A 195 0.36 -8.61 15.16
CA THR A 195 -0.70 -9.62 15.04
C THR A 195 -1.39 -9.41 13.69
N ALA A 196 -1.42 -10.43 12.85
CA ALA A 196 -2.10 -10.37 11.57
C ALA A 196 -3.20 -11.40 11.45
N ASP A 197 -4.35 -10.96 10.96
CA ASP A 197 -5.45 -11.81 10.49
C ASP A 197 -5.52 -11.66 8.96
N VAL A 198 -5.27 -12.76 8.26
CA VAL A 198 -5.03 -12.75 6.81
C VAL A 198 -5.97 -13.71 6.13
N THR A 199 -6.77 -13.22 5.21
CA THR A 199 -7.50 -14.04 4.25
C THR A 199 -6.92 -13.81 2.86
N ALA A 200 -6.55 -14.87 2.15
CA ALA A 200 -6.07 -14.76 0.79
C ALA A 200 -6.68 -15.85 -0.08
N SER A 201 -7.26 -15.43 -1.20
CA SER A 201 -7.92 -16.31 -2.18
C SER A 201 -7.40 -16.00 -3.59
N PRO A 202 -6.11 -16.27 -3.87
CA PRO A 202 -5.58 -16.08 -5.21
C PRO A 202 -6.19 -17.11 -6.17
N SER A 203 -6.47 -16.68 -7.38
CA SER A 203 -6.93 -17.55 -8.46
C SER A 203 -6.14 -17.27 -9.75
N GLY A 204 -6.05 -18.27 -10.64
CA GLY A 204 -5.39 -18.11 -11.93
C GLY A 204 -4.14 -18.96 -12.12
N ALA A 205 -3.58 -18.94 -13.33
CA ALA A 205 -2.54 -19.88 -13.81
C ALA A 205 -1.10 -19.50 -13.43
N TYR A 206 -0.90 -18.70 -12.38
CA TYR A 206 0.42 -18.18 -12.00
C TYR A 206 1.07 -18.93 -10.86
N THR A 207 2.40 -18.76 -10.74
CA THR A 207 3.10 -19.15 -9.54
C THR A 207 2.78 -18.13 -8.44
N ASN A 208 1.97 -18.56 -7.47
CA ASN A 208 1.60 -17.73 -6.35
C ASN A 208 2.48 -18.05 -5.14
N PHE A 209 3.10 -17.03 -4.57
CA PHE A 209 3.80 -17.11 -3.29
C PHE A 209 2.96 -16.40 -2.24
N VAL A 210 2.37 -17.15 -1.33
CA VAL A 210 1.47 -16.62 -0.32
C VAL A 210 2.04 -16.89 1.06
N GLY A 211 2.30 -15.84 1.81
CA GLY A 211 2.72 -15.89 3.19
C GLY A 211 1.78 -15.08 4.08
N GLY A 212 1.67 -15.45 5.34
CA GLY A 212 0.85 -14.70 6.29
C GLY A 212 1.34 -13.27 6.51
N LEU A 213 2.64 -13.09 6.80
CA LEU A 213 3.26 -11.77 6.99
C LEU A 213 4.13 -11.36 5.80
N VAL A 214 4.93 -12.29 5.26
CA VAL A 214 5.86 -12.06 4.15
C VAL A 214 5.59 -13.08 3.06
N GLY A 215 5.35 -12.62 1.83
CA GLY A 215 5.06 -13.47 0.69
C GLY A 215 6.28 -14.21 0.17
N TYR A 216 7.40 -13.52 0.03
CA TYR A 216 8.63 -14.06 -0.51
C TYR A 216 9.87 -13.40 0.08
N VAL A 217 10.93 -14.18 0.28
CA VAL A 217 12.25 -13.72 0.70
C VAL A 217 13.23 -14.01 -0.44
N ALA A 218 13.88 -12.97 -0.97
CA ALA A 218 14.54 -12.99 -2.29
C ALA A 218 15.76 -13.90 -2.40
N ASP A 219 16.58 -13.93 -1.38
CA ASP A 219 17.86 -14.64 -1.43
C ASP A 219 18.36 -15.04 -0.03
N ALA A 220 19.47 -15.76 0.00
CA ALA A 220 20.09 -16.26 1.24
C ALA A 220 20.69 -15.15 2.13
N THR A 221 20.82 -13.93 1.62
CA THR A 221 21.32 -12.77 2.38
C THR A 221 20.18 -11.95 2.98
N SER A 222 18.95 -12.21 2.55
CA SER A 222 17.75 -11.60 3.08
C SER A 222 17.35 -12.28 4.39
N GLU A 223 17.18 -11.50 5.44
CA GLU A 223 16.85 -11.99 6.78
C GLU A 223 15.50 -11.43 7.24
N VAL A 224 14.62 -12.30 7.73
CA VAL A 224 13.36 -11.89 8.34
C VAL A 224 13.33 -12.37 9.79
N SER A 225 13.26 -11.41 10.71
CA SER A 225 13.17 -11.66 12.14
C SER A 225 11.77 -11.42 12.65
N PHE A 226 11.19 -12.44 13.29
CA PHE A 226 9.88 -12.35 13.93
C PHE A 226 10.02 -12.45 15.44
N THR A 227 9.50 -11.45 16.16
CA THR A 227 9.49 -11.42 17.62
C THR A 227 8.09 -11.10 18.13
N ASN A 228 7.60 -11.85 19.11
CA ASN A 228 6.31 -11.59 19.77
C ASN A 228 5.14 -11.40 18.80
N SER A 229 5.21 -12.00 17.63
CA SER A 229 4.27 -11.80 16.53
C SER A 229 3.45 -13.06 16.27
N ALA A 230 2.21 -12.90 15.83
CA ALA A 230 1.29 -13.97 15.54
C ALA A 230 0.55 -13.73 14.22
N VAL A 231 0.20 -14.83 13.55
CA VAL A 231 -0.60 -14.81 12.33
C VAL A 231 -1.72 -15.82 12.44
N THR A 232 -2.93 -15.38 12.12
CA THR A 232 -4.05 -16.25 11.75
C THR A 232 -4.25 -16.13 10.25
N ALA A 233 -4.11 -17.22 9.51
CA ALA A 233 -4.21 -17.19 8.06
C ALA A 233 -5.27 -18.17 7.55
N ASN A 234 -6.18 -17.67 6.72
CA ASN A 234 -7.10 -18.47 5.92
C ASN A 234 -6.72 -18.33 4.44
N LEU A 235 -6.05 -19.35 3.94
CA LEU A 235 -5.50 -19.36 2.57
C LEU A 235 -6.28 -20.37 1.73
N THR A 236 -6.99 -19.87 0.73
CA THR A 236 -7.78 -20.69 -0.20
C THR A 236 -7.28 -20.46 -1.62
N TYR A 237 -6.91 -21.51 -2.30
CA TYR A 237 -6.53 -21.43 -3.72
C TYR A 237 -7.69 -21.91 -4.59
N ASN A 238 -8.15 -21.06 -5.50
CA ASN A 238 -9.20 -21.37 -6.45
C ASN A 238 -8.57 -21.63 -7.83
N ASN A 239 -8.63 -22.87 -8.29
CA ASN A 239 -8.20 -23.28 -9.65
C ASN A 239 -9.19 -22.78 -10.70
#